data_b2b7e5f190b3cf23a30fca69d7784a14
#
_entry.id   b2b7e5f190b3cf23a30fca69d7784a14
#
_cell.length_a   1.000
_cell.length_b   1.000
_cell.length_c   1.000
_cell.angle_alpha   90.00
_cell.angle_beta   90.00
_cell.angle_gamma   90.00
#
_symmetry.space_group_name_H-M   'P 1'
#
loop_
_entity.id
_entity.type
_entity.pdbx_description
1 polymer ?
#
loop_
_entity_poly.entity_id
_entity_poly.type
_entity_poly.pdbx_seq_one_letter_code
_entity_poly.pdbx_strand_id
1 'polypeptide(L)'
;WAKLKIEAAAAEKQARIDSGRDVIVGVNKYKLAKEDAIDILEVDNVKVRQAQIARLTEIKQKRDHVRVDQALAAITNIAKTGQGNLLAAAIEAIRARATVGEVSDAMEKIFGRHRADTQKVTGVYAAAYDSAEGWEKLQQEIAAFAEAEGRRPRVMIAKLGQDGHDRGAKV
;
A
#
# COMPACT_ATOMS: atom_id res chain seq x y z
N TRP A 1 16.33 2.42 11.16
CA TRP A 1 16.85 1.08 11.53
C TRP A 1 15.74 0.02 11.50
N ALA A 2 14.64 0.19 12.21
CA ALA A 2 13.55 -0.81 12.30
C ALA A 2 12.98 -1.17 10.91
N LYS A 3 12.68 -0.17 10.07
CA LYS A 3 12.19 -0.36 8.71
C LYS A 3 13.13 -1.24 7.88
N LEU A 4 14.42 -0.96 7.89
CA LEU A 4 15.42 -1.75 7.15
C LEU A 4 15.50 -3.19 7.63
N LYS A 5 15.38 -3.44 8.94
CA LYS A 5 15.35 -4.80 9.51
C LYS A 5 14.12 -5.58 9.09
N ILE A 6 12.96 -4.92 9.04
CA ILE A 6 11.70 -5.52 8.56
C ILE A 6 11.81 -5.87 7.07
N GLU A 7 12.33 -4.97 6.25
CA GLU A 7 12.52 -5.21 4.82
C GLU A 7 13.53 -6.33 4.55
N ALA A 8 14.64 -6.39 5.29
CA ALA A 8 15.63 -7.45 5.17
C ALA A 8 15.02 -8.82 5.56
N ALA A 9 14.28 -8.90 6.66
CA ALA A 9 13.61 -10.12 7.09
C ALA A 9 12.54 -10.57 6.09
N ALA A 10 11.80 -9.64 5.50
CA ALA A 10 10.80 -9.92 4.47
C ALA A 10 11.45 -10.48 3.19
N ALA A 11 12.57 -9.89 2.74
CA ALA A 11 13.31 -10.36 1.57
C ALA A 11 13.89 -11.77 1.79
N GLU A 12 14.47 -12.03 2.96
CA GLU A 12 14.97 -13.36 3.33
C GLU A 12 13.84 -14.41 3.39
N LYS A 13 12.70 -14.05 4.01
CA LYS A 13 11.53 -14.93 4.09
C LYS A 13 11.00 -15.27 2.70
N GLN A 14 10.89 -14.30 1.81
CA GLN A 14 10.45 -14.53 0.44
C GLN A 14 11.40 -15.46 -0.31
N ALA A 15 12.72 -15.24 -0.20
CA ALA A 15 13.71 -16.11 -0.83
C ALA A 15 13.62 -17.59 -0.33
N ARG A 16 13.33 -17.80 0.95
CA ARG A 16 13.10 -19.16 1.49
C ARG A 16 11.84 -19.83 0.93
N ILE A 17 10.79 -19.05 0.72
CA ILE A 17 9.54 -19.54 0.09
C ILE A 17 9.81 -19.90 -1.38
N ASP A 18 10.43 -19.00 -2.13
CA ASP A 18 10.66 -19.16 -3.57
C ASP A 18 11.65 -20.31 -3.88
N SER A 19 12.65 -20.51 -3.01
CA SER A 19 13.58 -21.64 -3.11
C SER A 19 13.00 -22.96 -2.61
N GLY A 20 11.78 -23.00 -2.09
CA GLY A 20 11.14 -24.18 -1.52
C GLY A 20 11.68 -24.61 -0.15
N ARG A 21 12.56 -23.83 0.46
CA ARG A 21 13.09 -24.05 1.80
C ARG A 21 11.99 -23.96 2.87
N ASP A 22 11.12 -22.95 2.72
CA ASP A 22 9.88 -22.82 3.49
C ASP A 22 8.71 -23.33 2.64
N VAL A 23 8.01 -24.36 3.12
CA VAL A 23 6.89 -24.94 2.39
C VAL A 23 5.59 -24.26 2.76
N ILE A 24 4.87 -23.76 1.76
CA ILE A 24 3.49 -23.29 1.87
C ILE A 24 2.62 -24.20 1.00
N VAL A 25 1.75 -24.98 1.67
CA VAL A 25 0.87 -25.96 1.01
C VAL A 25 -0.05 -25.24 0.01
N GLY A 26 -0.13 -25.79 -1.22
CA GLY A 26 -0.93 -25.20 -2.30
C GLY A 26 -0.32 -23.98 -2.99
N VAL A 27 0.82 -23.47 -2.49
CA VAL A 27 1.51 -22.33 -3.08
C VAL A 27 2.80 -22.75 -3.77
N ASN A 28 3.77 -23.28 -3.04
CA ASN A 28 5.03 -23.75 -3.60
C ASN A 28 5.23 -25.26 -3.54
N LYS A 29 4.34 -25.98 -2.81
CA LYS A 29 4.33 -27.43 -2.73
C LYS A 29 2.90 -27.98 -2.60
N TYR A 30 2.70 -29.22 -3.03
CA TYR A 30 1.41 -29.91 -2.98
C TYR A 30 0.30 -29.15 -3.75
N LYS A 31 0.65 -28.62 -4.90
CA LYS A 31 -0.31 -28.01 -5.84
C LYS A 31 -1.12 -29.07 -6.55
N LEU A 32 -2.38 -28.78 -6.84
CA LEU A 32 -3.17 -29.58 -7.78
C LEU A 32 -2.65 -29.37 -9.19
N ALA A 33 -2.65 -30.43 -10.00
CA ALA A 33 -2.26 -30.34 -11.41
C ALA A 33 -3.27 -29.49 -12.23
N LYS A 34 -4.51 -29.48 -11.79
CA LYS A 34 -5.60 -28.67 -12.36
C LYS A 34 -6.52 -28.26 -11.21
N GLU A 35 -6.84 -26.99 -11.17
CA GLU A 35 -7.84 -26.43 -10.25
C GLU A 35 -9.09 -26.05 -11.06
N ASP A 36 -10.26 -26.26 -10.46
CA ASP A 36 -11.51 -25.78 -11.05
C ASP A 36 -11.59 -24.25 -10.90
N ALA A 37 -12.19 -23.61 -11.90
CA ALA A 37 -12.41 -22.18 -11.83
C ALA A 37 -13.34 -21.84 -10.65
N ILE A 38 -12.92 -20.91 -9.85
CA ILE A 38 -13.70 -20.40 -8.72
C ILE A 38 -14.37 -19.10 -9.15
N ASP A 39 -15.68 -18.98 -8.91
CA ASP A 39 -16.38 -17.72 -9.08
C ASP A 39 -15.84 -16.68 -8.09
N ILE A 40 -15.13 -15.68 -8.60
CA ILE A 40 -14.57 -14.58 -7.82
C ILE A 40 -15.53 -13.40 -7.91
N LEU A 41 -15.93 -12.86 -6.76
CA LEU A 41 -16.68 -11.62 -6.71
C LEU A 41 -15.78 -10.46 -7.17
N GLU A 42 -15.97 -10.02 -8.40
CA GLU A 42 -15.30 -8.81 -8.89
C GLU A 42 -16.09 -7.56 -8.52
N VAL A 43 -15.40 -6.61 -7.88
CA VAL A 43 -15.98 -5.32 -7.52
C VAL A 43 -15.88 -4.38 -8.72
N ASP A 44 -17.02 -3.88 -9.20
CA ASP A 44 -17.06 -2.82 -10.21
C ASP A 44 -16.59 -1.50 -9.58
N ASN A 45 -15.28 -1.24 -9.70
CA ASN A 45 -14.65 -0.06 -9.13
C ASN A 45 -15.18 1.26 -9.70
N VAL A 46 -15.64 1.26 -10.95
CA VAL A 46 -16.22 2.46 -11.60
C VAL A 46 -17.56 2.78 -10.96
N LYS A 47 -18.43 1.79 -10.82
CA LYS A 47 -19.75 1.94 -10.19
C LYS A 47 -19.63 2.36 -8.73
N VAL A 48 -18.75 1.72 -7.97
CA VAL A 48 -18.50 2.06 -6.56
C VAL A 48 -18.01 3.49 -6.42
N ARG A 49 -17.04 3.91 -7.24
CA ARG A 49 -16.51 5.28 -7.25
C ARG A 49 -17.60 6.30 -7.58
N GLN A 50 -18.41 6.06 -8.60
CA GLN A 50 -19.50 6.96 -8.97
C GLN A 50 -20.56 7.09 -7.87
N ALA A 51 -20.93 5.98 -7.25
CA ALA A 51 -21.87 5.97 -6.12
C ALA A 51 -21.33 6.77 -4.92
N GLN A 52 -20.05 6.64 -4.59
CA GLN A 52 -19.42 7.40 -3.51
C GLN A 52 -19.35 8.90 -3.82
N ILE A 53 -18.99 9.28 -5.04
CA ILE A 53 -18.98 10.70 -5.46
C ILE A 53 -20.38 11.31 -5.35
N ALA A 54 -21.40 10.62 -5.87
CA ALA A 54 -22.79 11.08 -5.79
C ALA A 54 -23.23 11.29 -4.33
N ARG A 55 -22.96 10.31 -3.46
CA ARG A 55 -23.28 10.40 -2.02
C ARG A 55 -22.56 11.56 -1.33
N LEU A 56 -21.28 11.76 -1.59
CA LEU A 56 -20.50 12.88 -1.01
C LEU A 56 -21.03 14.23 -1.49
N THR A 57 -21.40 14.33 -2.77
CA THR A 57 -22.01 15.55 -3.33
C THR A 57 -23.32 15.88 -2.64
N GLU A 58 -24.20 14.89 -2.48
CA GLU A 58 -25.47 15.08 -1.79
C GLU A 58 -25.29 15.52 -0.33
N ILE A 59 -24.38 14.87 0.40
CA ILE A 59 -24.07 15.23 1.79
C ILE A 59 -23.56 16.67 1.88
N LYS A 60 -22.63 17.06 1.01
CA LYS A 60 -22.07 18.41 0.98
C LYS A 60 -23.12 19.47 0.63
N GLN A 61 -24.07 19.18 -0.24
CA GLN A 61 -25.16 20.12 -0.58
C GLN A 61 -26.15 20.33 0.55
N LYS A 62 -26.44 19.28 1.36
CA LYS A 62 -27.48 19.31 2.39
C LYS A 62 -26.99 19.70 3.80
N ARG A 63 -25.70 19.72 4.04
CA ARG A 63 -25.12 19.99 5.36
C ARG A 63 -25.12 21.48 5.71
N ASP A 64 -25.05 21.78 6.99
CA ASP A 64 -24.78 23.13 7.50
C ASP A 64 -23.27 23.46 7.32
N HIS A 65 -22.98 24.28 6.33
CA HIS A 65 -21.60 24.67 6.00
C HIS A 65 -20.94 25.46 7.13
N VAL A 66 -21.66 26.38 7.79
CA VAL A 66 -21.10 27.21 8.87
C VAL A 66 -20.66 26.31 10.03
N ARG A 67 -21.50 25.37 10.41
CA ARG A 67 -21.16 24.41 11.47
C ARG A 67 -19.97 23.54 11.13
N VAL A 68 -19.87 23.07 9.86
CA VAL A 68 -18.73 22.29 9.39
C VAL A 68 -17.45 23.11 9.45
N ASP A 69 -17.47 24.35 8.93
CA ASP A 69 -16.30 25.22 8.90
C ASP A 69 -15.79 25.55 10.29
N GLN A 70 -16.68 25.81 11.25
CA GLN A 70 -16.35 26.02 12.64
C GLN A 70 -15.68 24.78 13.28
N ALA A 71 -16.22 23.59 13.00
CA ALA A 71 -15.67 22.35 13.53
C ALA A 71 -14.28 22.05 12.94
N LEU A 72 -14.07 22.29 11.63
CA LEU A 72 -12.78 22.13 10.99
C LEU A 72 -11.75 23.17 11.47
N ALA A 73 -12.17 24.41 11.71
CA ALA A 73 -11.32 25.44 12.31
C ALA A 73 -10.88 25.06 13.75
N ALA A 74 -11.77 24.45 14.54
CA ALA A 74 -11.41 23.95 15.87
C ALA A 74 -10.33 22.86 15.80
N ILE A 75 -10.40 21.92 14.85
CA ILE A 75 -9.36 20.92 14.63
C ILE A 75 -8.02 21.58 14.29
N THR A 76 -8.02 22.53 13.36
CA THR A 76 -6.80 23.26 12.99
C THR A 76 -6.19 24.02 14.17
N ASN A 77 -7.02 24.63 15.01
CA ASN A 77 -6.56 25.34 16.22
C ASN A 77 -5.96 24.39 17.26
N ILE A 78 -6.58 23.24 17.52
CA ILE A 78 -6.04 22.21 18.42
C ILE A 78 -4.71 21.67 17.88
N ALA A 79 -4.62 21.39 16.56
CA ALA A 79 -3.37 20.98 15.93
C ALA A 79 -2.25 22.01 16.09
N LYS A 80 -2.58 23.31 15.97
CA LYS A 80 -1.63 24.44 16.10
C LYS A 80 -1.16 24.65 17.52
N THR A 81 -2.06 24.58 18.50
CA THR A 81 -1.76 24.93 19.89
C THR A 81 -1.25 23.74 20.70
N GLY A 82 -1.54 22.51 20.27
CA GLY A 82 -1.30 21.29 21.06
C GLY A 82 -2.23 21.16 22.28
N GLN A 83 -3.23 22.05 22.42
CA GLN A 83 -4.16 22.06 23.54
C GLN A 83 -5.52 21.51 23.13
N GLY A 84 -5.95 20.42 23.74
CA GLY A 84 -7.23 19.78 23.47
C GLY A 84 -7.08 18.36 22.92
N ASN A 85 -8.20 17.80 22.46
CA ASN A 85 -8.25 16.43 21.92
C ASN A 85 -8.70 16.45 20.46
N LEU A 86 -7.79 16.12 19.54
CA LEU A 86 -8.07 16.09 18.10
C LEU A 86 -9.16 15.08 17.73
N LEU A 87 -9.22 13.93 18.40
CA LEU A 87 -10.24 12.92 18.11
C LEU A 87 -11.64 13.43 18.52
N ALA A 88 -11.76 14.07 19.67
CA ALA A 88 -13.03 14.65 20.11
C ALA A 88 -13.52 15.73 19.11
N ALA A 89 -12.63 16.62 18.67
CA ALA A 89 -12.93 17.64 17.67
C ALA A 89 -13.30 17.03 16.31
N ALA A 90 -12.62 15.97 15.90
CA ALA A 90 -12.94 15.24 14.66
C ALA A 90 -14.32 14.58 14.73
N ILE A 91 -14.73 14.03 15.88
CA ILE A 91 -16.06 13.45 16.08
C ILE A 91 -17.13 14.55 15.90
N GLU A 92 -16.93 15.75 16.44
CA GLU A 92 -17.88 16.86 16.27
C GLU A 92 -17.95 17.32 14.79
N ALA A 93 -16.80 17.36 14.08
CA ALA A 93 -16.78 17.66 12.65
C ALA A 93 -17.57 16.62 11.83
N ILE A 94 -17.40 15.33 12.11
CA ILE A 94 -18.15 14.26 11.42
C ILE A 94 -19.64 14.31 11.78
N ARG A 95 -20.01 14.65 13.02
CA ARG A 95 -21.41 14.90 13.40
C ARG A 95 -22.03 16.06 12.64
N ALA A 96 -21.23 17.09 12.32
CA ALA A 96 -21.63 18.19 11.45
C ALA A 96 -21.63 17.82 9.95
N ARG A 97 -21.30 16.57 9.59
CA ARG A 97 -21.20 16.05 8.22
C ARG A 97 -19.97 16.55 7.44
N ALA A 98 -18.87 16.84 8.14
CA ALA A 98 -17.56 16.92 7.49
C ALA A 98 -17.15 15.54 6.95
N THR A 99 -16.39 15.50 5.86
CA THR A 99 -15.81 14.27 5.33
C THR A 99 -14.48 13.96 6.01
N VAL A 100 -14.05 12.69 5.94
CA VAL A 100 -12.73 12.27 6.46
C VAL A 100 -11.59 13.07 5.81
N GLY A 101 -11.71 13.36 4.49
CA GLY A 101 -10.74 14.19 3.78
C GLY A 101 -10.66 15.61 4.36
N GLU A 102 -11.79 16.27 4.61
CA GLU A 102 -11.80 17.62 5.19
C GLU A 102 -11.20 17.67 6.60
N VAL A 103 -11.44 16.65 7.42
CA VAL A 103 -10.80 16.51 8.75
C VAL A 103 -9.27 16.33 8.60
N SER A 104 -8.84 15.48 7.66
CA SER A 104 -7.42 15.27 7.38
C SER A 104 -6.76 16.55 6.85
N ASP A 105 -7.40 17.24 5.93
CA ASP A 105 -6.90 18.51 5.36
C ASP A 105 -6.77 19.60 6.43
N ALA A 106 -7.69 19.65 7.41
CA ALA A 106 -7.62 20.58 8.54
C ALA A 106 -6.38 20.34 9.41
N MET A 107 -5.98 19.09 9.61
CA MET A 107 -4.74 18.72 10.32
C MET A 107 -3.49 18.92 9.45
N GLU A 108 -3.56 18.61 8.16
CA GLU A 108 -2.44 18.73 7.22
C GLU A 108 -1.94 20.17 7.09
N LYS A 109 -2.81 21.17 7.25
CA LYS A 109 -2.43 22.60 7.27
C LYS A 109 -1.34 22.91 8.30
N ILE A 110 -1.30 22.17 9.39
CA ILE A 110 -0.35 22.39 10.50
C ILE A 110 0.80 21.38 10.47
N PHE A 111 0.48 20.09 10.33
CA PHE A 111 1.46 19.01 10.41
C PHE A 111 2.15 18.71 9.06
N GLY A 112 1.59 19.18 7.96
CA GLY A 112 2.03 18.75 6.63
C GLY A 112 1.75 17.27 6.36
N ARG A 113 2.12 16.82 5.16
CA ARG A 113 2.00 15.40 4.77
C ARG A 113 3.32 14.69 4.98
N HIS A 114 3.30 13.61 5.76
CA HIS A 114 4.47 12.77 5.93
C HIS A 114 4.89 12.13 4.61
N ARG A 115 6.18 12.22 4.28
CA ARG A 115 6.83 11.51 3.18
C ARG A 115 7.84 10.54 3.76
N ALA A 116 7.66 9.26 3.46
CA ALA A 116 8.57 8.24 3.93
C ALA A 116 9.93 8.31 3.22
N ASP A 117 11.02 8.07 3.94
CA ASP A 117 12.35 7.90 3.35
C ASP A 117 12.39 6.67 2.45
N THR A 118 13.03 6.81 1.29
CA THR A 118 13.22 5.74 0.30
C THR A 118 14.53 4.98 0.52
N GLN A 119 14.78 4.48 1.73
CA GLN A 119 15.92 3.60 1.96
C GLN A 119 15.65 2.23 1.33
N LYS A 120 16.69 1.65 0.72
CA LYS A 120 16.58 0.37 0.01
C LYS A 120 17.47 -0.67 0.66
N VAL A 121 16.95 -1.89 0.75
CA VAL A 121 17.73 -3.09 1.08
C VAL A 121 18.19 -3.72 -0.23
N THR A 122 19.47 -4.04 -0.36
CA THR A 122 20.04 -4.66 -1.56
C THR A 122 20.80 -5.94 -1.20
N GLY A 123 20.76 -6.93 -2.10
CA GLY A 123 21.55 -8.16 -2.00
C GLY A 123 20.98 -9.24 -1.04
N VAL A 124 20.08 -8.91 -0.15
CA VAL A 124 19.56 -9.85 0.87
C VAL A 124 18.81 -11.03 0.23
N TYR A 125 17.96 -10.75 -0.76
CA TYR A 125 17.23 -11.79 -1.47
C TYR A 125 18.16 -12.74 -2.20
N ALA A 126 19.09 -12.21 -2.99
CA ALA A 126 20.06 -13.00 -3.74
C ALA A 126 20.91 -13.89 -2.84
N ALA A 127 21.41 -13.35 -1.72
CA ALA A 127 22.19 -14.13 -0.75
C ALA A 127 21.40 -15.27 -0.10
N ALA A 128 20.08 -15.10 0.07
CA ALA A 128 19.22 -16.16 0.63
C ALA A 128 18.75 -17.19 -0.40
N TYR A 129 18.83 -16.86 -1.70
CA TYR A 129 18.36 -17.69 -2.81
C TYR A 129 19.49 -18.45 -3.54
N ASP A 130 20.74 -18.17 -3.27
CA ASP A 130 21.91 -18.53 -4.08
C ASP A 130 22.12 -20.03 -4.30
N SER A 131 21.48 -20.90 -3.54
CA SER A 131 21.56 -22.35 -3.65
C SER A 131 20.37 -23.02 -4.38
N ALA A 132 19.42 -22.22 -4.91
CA ALA A 132 18.25 -22.76 -5.56
C ALA A 132 18.50 -23.13 -7.02
N GLU A 133 17.94 -24.26 -7.43
CA GLU A 133 18.00 -24.73 -8.82
C GLU A 133 17.40 -23.68 -9.77
N GLY A 134 18.11 -23.39 -10.85
CA GLY A 134 17.70 -22.40 -11.85
C GLY A 134 18.21 -20.98 -11.63
N TRP A 135 18.81 -20.65 -10.50
CA TRP A 135 19.35 -19.30 -10.25
C TRP A 135 20.47 -18.92 -11.21
N GLU A 136 21.41 -19.83 -11.46
CA GLU A 136 22.50 -19.62 -12.41
C GLU A 136 21.98 -19.43 -13.84
N LYS A 137 20.99 -20.24 -14.24
CA LYS A 137 20.35 -20.12 -15.56
C LYS A 137 19.70 -18.76 -15.72
N LEU A 138 18.94 -18.30 -14.73
CA LEU A 138 18.32 -16.98 -14.75
C LEU A 138 19.34 -15.84 -14.86
N GLN A 139 20.46 -15.94 -14.15
CA GLN A 139 21.55 -14.97 -14.26
C GLN A 139 22.15 -14.94 -15.67
N GLN A 140 22.35 -16.10 -16.29
CA GLN A 140 22.85 -16.21 -17.67
C GLN A 140 21.85 -15.60 -18.69
N GLU A 141 20.56 -15.86 -18.52
CA GLU A 141 19.51 -15.27 -19.37
C GLU A 141 19.47 -13.73 -19.25
N ILE A 142 19.61 -13.21 -18.02
CA ILE A 142 19.69 -11.75 -17.75
C ILE A 142 20.95 -11.15 -18.40
N ALA A 143 22.07 -11.85 -18.34
CA ALA A 143 23.32 -11.40 -18.96
C ALA A 143 23.22 -11.38 -20.50
N ALA A 144 22.69 -12.43 -21.09
CA ALA A 144 22.45 -12.51 -22.53
C ALA A 144 21.49 -11.42 -23.02
N PHE A 145 20.41 -11.16 -22.27
CA PHE A 145 19.49 -10.06 -22.57
C PHE A 145 20.22 -8.70 -22.51
N ALA A 146 21.06 -8.51 -21.50
CA ALA A 146 21.77 -7.24 -21.33
C ALA A 146 22.79 -7.00 -22.46
N GLU A 147 23.42 -8.07 -22.98
CA GLU A 147 24.31 -8.01 -24.13
C GLU A 147 23.54 -7.67 -25.44
N ALA A 148 22.39 -8.33 -25.66
CA ALA A 148 21.58 -8.11 -26.87
C ALA A 148 20.93 -6.72 -26.89
N GLU A 149 20.41 -6.23 -25.75
CA GLU A 149 19.61 -5.01 -25.67
C GLU A 149 20.40 -3.78 -25.15
N GLY A 150 21.67 -3.94 -24.83
CA GLY A 150 22.51 -2.87 -24.27
C GLY A 150 22.13 -2.41 -22.86
N ARG A 151 21.21 -3.10 -22.19
CA ARG A 151 20.74 -2.82 -20.84
C ARG A 151 20.12 -4.03 -20.17
N ARG A 152 20.17 -4.08 -18.85
CA ARG A 152 19.46 -5.12 -18.10
C ARG A 152 17.93 -4.98 -18.22
N PRO A 153 17.16 -6.07 -18.10
CA PRO A 153 15.72 -6.01 -18.04
C PRO A 153 15.26 -5.09 -16.89
N ARG A 154 14.22 -4.29 -17.15
CA ARG A 154 13.63 -3.39 -16.17
C ARG A 154 12.15 -3.65 -16.10
N VAL A 155 11.66 -3.98 -14.93
CA VAL A 155 10.24 -4.16 -14.64
C VAL A 155 9.82 -3.10 -13.64
N MET A 156 8.75 -2.39 -13.93
CA MET A 156 8.13 -1.46 -13.00
C MET A 156 6.90 -2.13 -12.38
N ILE A 157 6.96 -2.35 -11.08
CA ILE A 157 5.81 -2.80 -10.30
C ILE A 157 5.25 -1.59 -9.57
N ALA A 158 4.04 -1.19 -9.92
CA ALA A 158 3.39 -0.02 -9.34
C ALA A 158 2.16 -0.43 -8.54
N LYS A 159 2.07 0.07 -7.30
CA LYS A 159 0.91 -0.06 -6.44
C LYS A 159 0.43 1.32 -6.02
N LEU A 160 -0.85 1.59 -6.24
CA LEU A 160 -1.45 2.86 -5.86
C LEU A 160 -1.88 2.86 -4.39
N GLY A 161 -1.55 3.93 -3.67
CA GLY A 161 -1.96 4.16 -2.29
C GLY A 161 -1.02 3.56 -1.24
N GLN A 162 -1.31 3.88 0.03
CA GLN A 162 -0.57 3.41 1.21
C GLN A 162 -1.26 2.20 1.84
N ASP A 163 -1.42 1.14 1.09
CA ASP A 163 -2.04 -0.08 1.56
C ASP A 163 -0.97 -1.17 1.69
N GLY A 164 -0.96 -1.92 2.80
CA GLY A 164 -0.03 -3.02 3.05
C GLY A 164 -0.27 -4.29 2.22
N HIS A 165 -1.34 -4.34 1.41
CA HIS A 165 -1.67 -5.47 0.55
C HIS A 165 -0.80 -5.49 -0.70
N ASP A 166 0.45 -5.92 -0.56
CA ASP A 166 1.42 -5.99 -1.65
C ASP A 166 1.63 -7.42 -2.20
N ARG A 167 0.95 -8.41 -1.67
CA ARG A 167 1.13 -9.82 -2.03
C ARG A 167 0.91 -10.08 -3.52
N GLY A 168 -0.12 -9.50 -4.13
CA GLY A 168 -0.38 -9.66 -5.56
C GLY A 168 0.66 -9.02 -6.48
N ALA A 169 1.56 -8.20 -5.95
CA ALA A 169 2.66 -7.60 -6.70
C ALA A 169 3.98 -8.37 -6.56
N LYS A 170 4.06 -9.30 -5.59
CA LYS A 170 5.27 -10.07 -5.26
C LYS A 170 5.20 -11.54 -5.71
N VAL A 171 4.12 -11.95 -6.35
CA VAL A 171 3.93 -13.33 -6.84
C VAL A 171 4.43 -13.46 -8.26
#